data_aa481e405b71c01af8ee412bf73bad14
#
_entry.id   aa481e405b71c01af8ee412bf73bad14
#
_cell.length_a   1.000
_cell.length_b   1.000
_cell.length_c   1.000
_cell.angle_alpha   90.00
_cell.angle_beta   90.00
_cell.angle_gamma   90.00
#
_symmetry.space_group_name_H-M   'P 1'
#
loop_
_entity.id
_entity.type
_entity.pdbx_description
1 polymer ?
#
loop_
_entity_poly.entity_id
_entity_poly.type
_entity_poly.pdbx_seq_one_letter_code
_entity_poly.pdbx_strand_id
1 'polypeptide(L)'
;MAILFFRSPHLHAPRFPLAAESVNTLFGAEAFRLRLLELIAGAEKRIYLTALYLQDDEAGREVLDALHAAKALRPGLDIRVLVDWHRAQRGLIGAGKQAGNAAWYRALTSERATEAPIYGVPVQTRELFGVLHLKGFVFDDCVLYSG
;
A
#
# COMPACT_ATOMS: atom_id res chain seq x y z
N MET A 1 10.88 13.82 39.37
CA MET A 1 10.70 12.80 38.33
C MET A 1 9.28 12.94 37.80
N ALA A 2 9.11 13.66 36.67
CA ALA A 2 7.79 13.88 36.08
C ALA A 2 7.43 12.71 35.19
N ILE A 3 6.42 11.95 35.57
CA ILE A 3 5.86 10.88 34.74
C ILE A 3 5.01 11.58 33.68
N LEU A 4 5.51 11.68 32.46
CA LEU A 4 4.72 12.08 31.30
C LEU A 4 3.70 10.96 31.00
N PHE A 5 2.45 11.19 31.40
CA PHE A 5 1.34 10.41 30.90
C PHE A 5 1.18 10.72 29.40
N PHE A 6 1.66 9.83 28.54
CA PHE A 6 1.26 9.83 27.15
C PHE A 6 -0.25 9.62 27.11
N ARG A 7 -1.02 10.68 26.88
CA ARG A 7 -2.43 10.54 26.51
C ARG A 7 -2.45 9.72 25.20
N SER A 8 -2.97 8.51 25.30
CA SER A 8 -3.13 7.66 24.12
C SER A 8 -3.97 8.42 23.08
N PRO A 9 -3.45 8.70 21.89
CA PRO A 9 -4.19 9.45 20.87
C PRO A 9 -5.43 8.69 20.38
N HIS A 10 -5.57 7.42 20.78
CA HIS A 10 -6.69 6.56 20.39
C HIS A 10 -8.01 6.81 21.14
N LEU A 11 -7.99 7.61 22.22
CA LEU A 11 -9.20 7.91 23.00
C LEU A 11 -10.26 8.72 22.24
N HIS A 12 -9.85 9.39 21.15
CA HIS A 12 -10.73 10.23 20.32
C HIS A 12 -10.87 9.72 18.86
N ALA A 13 -10.30 8.57 18.54
CA ALA A 13 -10.46 7.99 17.22
C ALA A 13 -11.94 7.58 16.99
N PRO A 14 -12.48 7.82 15.79
CA PRO A 14 -13.84 7.36 15.48
C PRO A 14 -13.90 5.83 15.59
N ARG A 15 -15.00 5.35 16.17
CA ARG A 15 -15.25 3.92 16.33
C ARG A 15 -16.37 3.51 15.39
N PHE A 16 -16.14 2.49 14.62
CA PHE A 16 -17.14 1.90 13.73
C PHE A 16 -17.50 0.52 14.25
N PRO A 17 -18.81 0.21 14.40
CA PRO A 17 -19.21 -1.13 14.75
C PRO A 17 -18.86 -2.09 13.61
N LEU A 18 -18.28 -3.23 13.96
CA LEU A 18 -17.95 -4.30 13.03
C LEU A 18 -18.47 -5.62 13.59
N ALA A 19 -19.28 -6.31 12.82
CA ALA A 19 -19.80 -7.62 13.19
C ALA A 19 -18.65 -8.65 13.17
N ALA A 20 -18.60 -9.55 14.13
CA ALA A 20 -17.51 -10.52 14.26
C ALA A 20 -17.38 -11.42 13.02
N GLU A 21 -18.49 -11.77 12.40
CA GLU A 21 -18.56 -12.55 11.16
C GLU A 21 -18.02 -11.82 9.93
N SER A 22 -17.86 -10.49 10.03
CA SER A 22 -17.23 -9.68 8.97
C SER A 22 -15.71 -9.66 9.07
N VAL A 23 -15.14 -10.28 10.11
CA VAL A 23 -13.69 -10.34 10.32
C VAL A 23 -13.17 -11.71 9.95
N ASN A 24 -12.28 -11.76 8.95
CA ASN A 24 -11.64 -12.98 8.52
C ASN A 24 -10.14 -12.92 8.78
N THR A 25 -9.59 -13.94 9.41
CA THR A 25 -8.15 -14.09 9.63
C THR A 25 -7.53 -14.92 8.50
N LEU A 26 -6.49 -14.37 7.89
CA LEU A 26 -5.72 -15.06 6.87
C LEU A 26 -4.42 -15.59 7.48
N PHE A 27 -4.11 -16.85 7.22
CA PHE A 27 -2.91 -17.48 7.75
C PHE A 27 -1.87 -17.67 6.65
N GLY A 28 -0.73 -17.00 6.81
CA GLY A 28 0.41 -17.09 5.91
C GLY A 28 0.36 -16.14 4.71
N ALA A 29 1.52 -15.98 4.09
CA ALA A 29 1.72 -15.02 3.01
C ALA A 29 0.91 -15.35 1.74
N GLU A 30 0.77 -16.64 1.44
CA GLU A 30 0.03 -17.08 0.25
C GLU A 30 -1.47 -16.78 0.35
N ALA A 31 -2.09 -17.03 1.51
CA ALA A 31 -3.51 -16.69 1.71
C ALA A 31 -3.72 -15.18 1.62
N PHE A 32 -2.79 -14.38 2.14
CA PHE A 32 -2.82 -12.93 2.03
C PHE A 32 -2.69 -12.49 0.56
N ARG A 33 -1.72 -13.04 -0.18
CA ARG A 33 -1.49 -12.75 -1.60
C ARG A 33 -2.74 -13.05 -2.45
N LEU A 34 -3.30 -14.24 -2.31
CA LEU A 34 -4.50 -14.63 -3.05
C LEU A 34 -5.67 -13.69 -2.75
N ARG A 35 -5.89 -13.36 -1.47
CA ARG A 35 -6.96 -12.44 -1.08
C ARG A 35 -6.73 -11.02 -1.61
N LEU A 36 -5.50 -10.55 -1.60
CA LEU A 36 -5.13 -9.25 -2.17
C LEU A 36 -5.50 -9.17 -3.66
N LEU A 37 -5.10 -10.16 -4.43
CA LEU A 37 -5.39 -10.21 -5.88
C LEU A 37 -6.89 -10.34 -6.16
N GLU A 38 -7.61 -11.14 -5.39
CA GLU A 38 -9.07 -11.28 -5.48
C GLU A 38 -9.77 -9.93 -5.22
N LEU A 39 -9.36 -9.20 -4.17
CA LEU A 39 -9.93 -7.90 -3.84
C LEU A 39 -9.61 -6.85 -4.90
N ILE A 40 -8.41 -6.85 -5.49
CA ILE A 40 -8.06 -5.99 -6.62
C ILE A 40 -8.97 -6.30 -7.82
N ALA A 41 -9.12 -7.57 -8.15
CA ALA A 41 -9.94 -7.99 -9.29
C ALA A 41 -11.42 -7.65 -9.11
N GLY A 42 -11.94 -7.71 -7.87
CA GLY A 42 -13.34 -7.48 -7.53
C GLY A 42 -13.73 -6.03 -7.24
N ALA A 43 -12.78 -5.13 -7.00
CA ALA A 43 -13.09 -3.75 -6.62
C ALA A 43 -13.78 -2.96 -7.76
N GLU A 44 -14.85 -2.26 -7.44
CA GLU A 44 -15.66 -1.53 -8.42
C GLU A 44 -15.49 0.00 -8.34
N LYS A 45 -15.21 0.53 -7.15
CA LYS A 45 -15.19 1.98 -6.88
C LYS A 45 -13.81 2.51 -6.60
N ARG A 46 -13.06 1.87 -5.67
CA ARG A 46 -11.77 2.36 -5.19
C ARG A 46 -10.83 1.26 -4.73
N ILE A 47 -9.54 1.47 -4.97
CA ILE A 47 -8.44 0.69 -4.43
C ILE A 47 -7.42 1.66 -3.86
N TYR A 48 -7.21 1.65 -2.53
CA TYR A 48 -6.20 2.45 -1.86
C TYR A 48 -5.22 1.52 -1.15
N LEU A 49 -3.99 1.50 -1.60
CA LEU A 49 -2.93 0.69 -1.02
C LEU A 49 -1.92 1.58 -0.31
N THR A 50 -1.53 1.21 0.90
CA THR A 50 -0.44 1.87 1.62
C THR A 50 0.59 0.82 1.99
N ALA A 51 1.82 1.00 1.54
CA ALA A 51 2.93 0.11 1.78
C ALA A 51 4.22 0.90 2.00
N LEU A 52 5.22 0.26 2.60
CA LEU A 52 6.54 0.88 2.73
C LEU A 52 7.13 1.16 1.33
N TYR A 53 7.03 0.20 0.43
CA TYR A 53 7.31 0.28 -1.01
C TYR A 53 6.79 -1.01 -1.68
N LEU A 54 6.65 -0.98 -2.98
CA LEU A 54 6.53 -2.17 -3.82
C LEU A 54 7.91 -2.44 -4.42
N GLN A 55 8.42 -3.64 -4.26
CA GLN A 55 9.71 -4.03 -4.81
C GLN A 55 9.56 -4.40 -6.29
N ASP A 56 10.57 -4.10 -7.10
CA ASP A 56 10.67 -4.61 -8.47
C ASP A 56 11.12 -6.07 -8.43
N ASP A 57 10.18 -6.93 -8.03
CA ASP A 57 10.29 -8.38 -7.98
C ASP A 57 8.99 -9.02 -8.48
N GLU A 58 8.91 -10.35 -8.43
CA GLU A 58 7.73 -11.08 -8.90
C GLU A 58 6.44 -10.62 -8.20
N ALA A 59 6.46 -10.49 -6.88
CA ALA A 59 5.28 -10.11 -6.09
C ALA A 59 4.85 -8.66 -6.36
N GLY A 60 5.79 -7.72 -6.41
CA GLY A 60 5.49 -6.32 -6.70
C GLY A 60 4.96 -6.13 -8.12
N ARG A 61 5.53 -6.85 -9.10
CA ARG A 61 5.03 -6.83 -10.49
C ARG A 61 3.63 -7.40 -10.59
N GLU A 62 3.36 -8.54 -9.94
CA GLU A 62 2.03 -9.15 -9.93
C GLU A 62 0.96 -8.19 -9.38
N VAL A 63 1.24 -7.50 -8.28
CA VAL A 63 0.31 -6.52 -7.71
C VAL A 63 0.07 -5.35 -8.67
N LEU A 64 1.12 -4.78 -9.26
CA LEU A 64 0.96 -3.66 -10.19
C LEU A 64 0.27 -4.09 -11.48
N ASP A 65 0.54 -5.28 -12.00
CA ASP A 65 -0.15 -5.83 -13.15
C ASP A 65 -1.65 -6.02 -12.89
N ALA A 66 -2.00 -6.54 -11.70
CA ALA A 66 -3.40 -6.67 -11.28
C ALA A 66 -4.11 -5.32 -11.18
N LEU A 67 -3.45 -4.29 -10.62
CA LEU A 67 -4.00 -2.94 -10.53
C LEU A 67 -4.25 -2.32 -11.91
N HIS A 68 -3.29 -2.46 -12.82
CA HIS A 68 -3.43 -1.97 -14.19
C HIS A 68 -4.53 -2.72 -14.96
N ALA A 69 -4.62 -4.04 -14.79
CA ALA A 69 -5.69 -4.84 -15.38
C ALA A 69 -7.07 -4.41 -14.85
N ALA A 70 -7.20 -4.20 -13.54
CA ALA A 70 -8.43 -3.72 -12.92
C ALA A 70 -8.83 -2.34 -13.46
N LYS A 71 -7.88 -1.42 -13.61
CA LYS A 71 -8.10 -0.08 -14.17
C LYS A 71 -8.51 -0.12 -15.65
N ALA A 72 -7.88 -1.00 -16.45
CA ALA A 72 -8.22 -1.18 -17.85
C ALA A 72 -9.66 -1.69 -18.05
N LEU A 73 -10.08 -2.65 -17.20
CA LEU A 73 -11.44 -3.17 -17.21
C LEU A 73 -12.47 -2.18 -16.67
N ARG A 74 -12.09 -1.32 -15.75
CA ARG A 74 -12.96 -0.34 -15.06
C ARG A 74 -12.30 1.04 -15.05
N PRO A 75 -12.38 1.81 -16.15
CA PRO A 75 -11.72 3.12 -16.24
C PRO A 75 -12.13 4.12 -15.16
N GLY A 76 -13.34 3.99 -14.59
CA GLY A 76 -13.81 4.81 -13.47
C GLY A 76 -13.26 4.44 -12.10
N LEU A 77 -12.53 3.32 -11.97
CA LEU A 77 -11.97 2.85 -10.69
C LEU A 77 -10.92 3.84 -10.16
N ASP A 78 -11.11 4.35 -8.93
CA ASP A 78 -10.12 5.24 -8.28
C ASP A 78 -9.03 4.39 -7.62
N ILE A 79 -7.85 4.37 -8.21
CA ILE A 79 -6.70 3.63 -7.68
C ILE A 79 -5.68 4.61 -7.13
N ARG A 80 -5.22 4.39 -5.89
CA ARG A 80 -4.15 5.17 -5.26
C ARG A 80 -3.21 4.24 -4.51
N VAL A 81 -1.94 4.28 -4.86
CA VAL A 81 -0.87 3.56 -4.14
C VAL A 81 0.01 4.58 -3.45
N LEU A 82 0.13 4.47 -2.12
CA LEU A 82 0.97 5.34 -1.30
C LEU A 82 2.18 4.55 -0.80
N VAL A 83 3.35 5.09 -1.03
CA VAL A 83 4.62 4.48 -0.60
C VAL A 83 5.49 5.51 0.12
N ASP A 84 6.39 5.05 0.97
CA ASP A 84 7.39 5.93 1.57
C ASP A 84 8.32 6.47 0.49
N TRP A 85 8.41 7.81 0.39
CA TRP A 85 9.22 8.50 -0.61
C TRP A 85 10.70 8.09 -0.54
N HIS A 86 11.26 8.06 0.68
CA HIS A 86 12.68 7.79 0.86
C HIS A 86 13.02 6.32 0.58
N ARG A 87 12.11 5.41 0.94
CA ARG A 87 12.28 3.96 0.68
C ARG A 87 12.09 3.63 -0.78
N ALA A 88 11.15 4.26 -1.46
CA ALA A 88 10.94 4.09 -2.90
C ALA A 88 12.15 4.53 -3.74
N GLN A 89 12.95 5.51 -3.26
CA GLN A 89 14.18 5.94 -3.95
C GLN A 89 15.33 4.94 -3.82
N ARG A 90 15.25 3.99 -2.89
CA ARG A 90 16.31 3.00 -2.66
C ARG A 90 15.98 1.71 -3.43
N GLY A 91 17.02 1.11 -4.02
CA GLY A 91 16.95 -0.26 -4.51
C GLY A 91 17.24 -1.27 -3.39
N LEU A 92 17.43 -2.53 -3.76
CA LEU A 92 17.90 -3.58 -2.86
C LEU A 92 19.25 -3.17 -2.24
N ILE A 93 19.49 -3.61 -1.01
CA ILE A 93 20.78 -3.40 -0.33
C ILE A 93 21.89 -4.02 -1.22
N GLY A 94 22.84 -3.18 -1.66
CA GLY A 94 23.89 -3.60 -2.58
C GLY A 94 23.62 -3.35 -4.06
N ALA A 95 22.43 -2.93 -4.44
CA ALA A 95 22.15 -2.48 -5.81
C ALA A 95 22.73 -1.07 -6.05
N GLY A 96 23.19 -0.80 -7.28
CA GLY A 96 23.69 0.53 -7.67
C GLY A 96 22.61 1.61 -7.57
N LYS A 97 23.03 2.87 -7.48
CA LYS A 97 22.14 4.05 -7.30
C LYS A 97 21.04 4.22 -8.37
N GLN A 98 21.14 3.55 -9.50
CA GLN A 98 20.20 3.67 -10.62
C GLN A 98 19.02 2.68 -10.56
N ALA A 99 19.04 1.72 -9.63
CA ALA A 99 18.05 0.65 -9.54
C ALA A 99 17.01 0.88 -8.41
N GLY A 100 16.58 2.11 -8.20
CA GLY A 100 15.54 2.41 -7.22
C GLY A 100 14.13 2.05 -7.72
N ASN A 101 13.27 1.60 -6.83
CA ASN A 101 11.87 1.27 -7.15
C ASN A 101 11.13 2.45 -7.79
N ALA A 102 11.46 3.69 -7.43
CA ALA A 102 10.87 4.89 -8.02
C ALA A 102 11.17 5.05 -9.53
N ALA A 103 12.31 4.56 -10.01
CA ALA A 103 12.63 4.53 -11.44
C ALA A 103 11.73 3.52 -12.17
N TRP A 104 11.56 2.35 -11.59
CA TRP A 104 10.66 1.32 -12.09
C TRP A 104 9.20 1.80 -12.14
N TYR A 105 8.68 2.46 -11.08
CA TYR A 105 7.32 3.03 -11.09
C TYR A 105 7.12 4.02 -12.23
N ARG A 106 8.10 4.89 -12.48
CA ARG A 106 8.03 5.86 -13.58
C ARG A 106 8.05 5.20 -14.96
N ALA A 107 8.88 4.18 -15.15
CA ALA A 107 8.93 3.43 -16.39
C ALA A 107 7.57 2.77 -16.68
N LEU A 108 6.98 2.08 -15.69
CA LEU A 108 5.67 1.46 -15.82
C LEU A 108 4.57 2.47 -16.16
N THR A 109 4.58 3.65 -15.53
CA THR A 109 3.57 4.69 -15.80
C THR A 109 3.70 5.25 -17.22
N SER A 110 4.93 5.34 -17.77
CA SER A 110 5.14 5.81 -19.13
C SER A 110 4.82 4.76 -20.21
N GLU A 111 4.94 3.49 -19.88
CA GLU A 111 4.70 2.38 -20.82
C GLU A 111 3.22 1.96 -20.90
N ARG A 112 2.44 2.27 -19.88
CA ARG A 112 1.05 1.83 -19.78
C ARG A 112 0.08 2.98 -19.98
N ALA A 113 -0.92 2.76 -20.82
CA ALA A 113 -2.01 3.71 -21.09
C ALA A 113 -2.99 3.86 -19.91
N THR A 114 -2.88 3.04 -18.88
CA THR A 114 -3.80 3.01 -17.73
C THR A 114 -3.17 3.66 -16.49
N GLU A 115 -3.90 4.58 -15.86
CA GLU A 115 -3.42 5.30 -14.68
C GLU A 115 -3.70 4.51 -13.39
N ALA A 116 -2.66 3.91 -12.82
CA ALA A 116 -2.63 3.46 -11.43
C ALA A 116 -1.54 4.25 -10.68
N PRO A 117 -1.82 5.49 -10.23
CA PRO A 117 -0.81 6.40 -9.73
C PRO A 117 -0.20 5.92 -8.41
N ILE A 118 1.14 6.02 -8.33
CA ILE A 118 1.91 5.72 -7.13
C ILE A 118 2.44 7.03 -6.57
N TYR A 119 2.02 7.35 -5.36
CA TYR A 119 2.38 8.57 -4.65
C TYR A 119 3.48 8.30 -3.62
N GLY A 120 4.59 9.00 -3.73
CA GLY A 120 5.62 9.02 -2.69
C GLY A 120 5.22 9.96 -1.56
N VAL A 121 5.05 9.44 -0.35
CA VAL A 121 4.74 10.21 0.85
C VAL A 121 6.05 10.58 1.54
N PRO A 122 6.45 11.87 1.61
CA PRO A 122 7.63 12.28 2.34
C PRO A 122 7.32 12.27 3.83
N VAL A 123 7.79 11.27 4.55
CA VAL A 123 7.68 11.23 6.00
C VAL A 123 8.76 12.14 6.58
N GLN A 124 8.38 13.36 6.91
CA GLN A 124 9.22 14.31 7.61
C GLN A 124 8.97 14.18 9.11
N THR A 125 9.75 13.36 9.77
CA THR A 125 9.80 13.41 11.23
C THR A 125 11.06 14.14 11.67
N ARG A 126 10.97 14.94 12.72
CA ARG A 126 12.14 15.46 13.43
C ARG A 126 12.98 14.35 14.05
N GLU A 127 12.48 13.14 14.03
CA GLU A 127 13.16 11.92 14.43
C GLU A 127 13.82 11.28 13.23
N LEU A 128 15.09 11.00 13.33
CA LEU A 128 16.01 10.53 12.27
C LEU A 128 15.57 9.24 11.54
N PHE A 129 14.48 8.58 11.93
CA PHE A 129 14.09 7.25 11.51
C PHE A 129 12.60 7.06 11.18
N GLY A 130 11.85 8.14 10.97
CA GLY A 130 10.46 8.02 10.55
C GLY A 130 10.33 7.38 9.16
N VAL A 131 9.48 6.35 9.05
CA VAL A 131 9.10 5.70 7.79
C VAL A 131 7.59 5.54 7.74
N LEU A 132 7.02 5.55 6.53
CA LEU A 132 5.63 5.16 6.33
C LEU A 132 5.50 3.64 6.48
N HIS A 133 5.40 3.16 7.71
CA HIS A 133 5.31 1.74 8.00
C HIS A 133 3.87 1.28 8.24
N LEU A 134 2.96 1.80 7.44
CA LEU A 134 1.56 1.38 7.43
C LEU A 134 1.35 0.37 6.30
N LYS A 135 0.69 -0.74 6.60
CA LYS A 135 0.32 -1.79 5.64
C LYS A 135 -1.19 -1.99 5.72
N GLY A 136 -1.92 -1.09 5.10
CA GLY A 136 -3.37 -1.11 5.08
C GLY A 136 -3.87 -0.90 3.65
N PHE A 137 -4.81 -1.72 3.24
CA PHE A 137 -5.36 -1.72 1.90
C PHE A 137 -6.88 -1.62 1.98
N VAL A 138 -7.47 -0.74 1.18
CA VAL A 138 -8.91 -0.52 1.12
C VAL A 138 -9.39 -0.86 -0.29
N PHE A 139 -10.39 -1.71 -0.38
CA PHE A 139 -11.06 -2.13 -1.60
C PHE A 139 -12.56 -1.91 -1.41
N ASP A 140 -13.11 -0.87 -2.00
CA ASP A 140 -14.49 -0.43 -1.76
C ASP A 140 -14.80 -0.32 -0.26
N ASP A 141 -15.58 -1.23 0.30
CA ASP A 141 -15.97 -1.28 1.71
C ASP A 141 -15.21 -2.38 2.50
N CYS A 142 -14.21 -3.01 1.87
CA CYS A 142 -13.37 -4.03 2.49
C CYS A 142 -12.00 -3.46 2.85
N VAL A 143 -11.48 -3.83 4.02
CA VAL A 143 -10.14 -3.48 4.48
C VAL A 143 -9.32 -4.77 4.62
N LEU A 144 -8.15 -4.80 3.98
CA LEU A 144 -7.15 -5.84 4.18
C LEU A 144 -5.95 -5.23 4.91
N TYR A 145 -5.54 -5.85 6.00
CA TYR A 145 -4.45 -5.34 6.85
C TYR A 145 -3.42 -6.45 7.12
N SER A 146 -2.15 -6.07 7.10
CA SER A 146 -1.04 -6.93 7.50
C SER A 146 -0.24 -6.24 8.60
N GLY A 147 -0.06 -6.89 9.73
CA GLY A 147 0.74 -6.43 10.87
C GLY A 147 2.01 -7.24 11.06
#